data_cabc8a4ef17aae0f6f3167459d2340b7
#
_entry.id   cabc8a4ef17aae0f6f3167459d2340b7
#
_cell.length_a   1.000
_cell.length_b   1.000
_cell.length_c   1.000
_cell.angle_alpha   90.00
_cell.angle_beta   90.00
_cell.angle_gamma   90.00
#
_symmetry.space_group_name_H-M   'P 1'
#
loop_
_entity.id
_entity.type
_entity.pdbx_description
1 polymer ?
#
loop_
_entity_poly.entity_id
_entity_poly.type
_entity_poly.pdbx_seq_one_letter_code
_entity_poly.pdbx_strand_id
1 'polypeptide(L)'
;MDIHVTNLHLNLVESDLRRIFSPYGEVHTVNLIRDKLNHRSRGRAFIDMPVEKQGKKAILSLNGVKLNGKSIIVSEVKYDPNLNTNSFKPEAF
;
A
#
# COMPACT_ATOMS: atom_id res chain seq x y z
N MET A 1 -1.44 10.58 -3.51
CA MET A 1 -0.19 9.82 -3.29
C MET A 1 -0.55 8.36 -3.12
N ASP A 2 0.14 7.50 -3.84
CA ASP A 2 -0.05 6.06 -3.73
C ASP A 2 0.99 5.48 -2.78
N ILE A 3 0.54 4.66 -1.87
CA ILE A 3 1.38 4.06 -0.84
C ILE A 3 1.36 2.55 -1.01
N HIS A 4 2.54 1.94 -1.04
CA HIS A 4 2.69 0.50 -1.15
C HIS A 4 3.03 -0.07 0.22
N VAL A 5 2.27 -1.04 0.66
CA VAL A 5 2.47 -1.71 1.96
C VAL A 5 2.73 -3.17 1.70
N THR A 6 3.81 -3.69 2.27
CA THR A 6 4.18 -5.10 2.12
C THR A 6 4.41 -5.73 3.48
N ASN A 7 4.61 -7.04 3.45
CA ASN A 7 4.82 -7.85 4.64
C ASN A 7 3.64 -7.81 5.62
N LEU A 8 2.44 -7.69 5.06
CA LEU A 8 1.21 -7.71 5.85
C LEU A 8 0.89 -9.13 6.28
N HIS A 9 0.35 -9.26 7.50
CA HIS A 9 -0.20 -10.54 7.93
C HIS A 9 -1.39 -10.88 7.03
N LEU A 10 -1.51 -12.15 6.66
CA LEU A 10 -2.51 -12.58 5.67
C LEU A 10 -3.95 -12.45 6.17
N ASN A 11 -4.14 -12.28 7.48
CA ASN A 11 -5.48 -12.08 8.06
C ASN A 11 -5.99 -10.66 7.93
N LEU A 12 -5.13 -9.70 7.56
CA LEU A 12 -5.55 -8.31 7.44
C LEU A 12 -6.39 -8.12 6.19
N VAL A 13 -7.44 -7.32 6.32
CA VAL A 13 -8.34 -7.00 5.22
C VAL A 13 -8.37 -5.49 5.00
N GLU A 14 -9.09 -5.05 3.96
CA GLU A 14 -9.12 -3.65 3.55
C GLU A 14 -9.54 -2.72 4.68
N SER A 15 -10.55 -3.11 5.45
CA SER A 15 -11.03 -2.25 6.54
C SER A 15 -10.00 -2.08 7.64
N ASP A 16 -9.17 -3.08 7.87
CA ASP A 16 -8.08 -2.97 8.83
C ASP A 16 -7.06 -1.94 8.39
N LEU A 17 -6.70 -1.96 7.10
CA LEU A 17 -5.74 -1.01 6.55
C LEU A 17 -6.28 0.40 6.57
N ARG A 18 -7.55 0.58 6.23
CA ARG A 18 -8.18 1.89 6.30
C ARG A 18 -8.14 2.44 7.73
N ARG A 19 -8.41 1.59 8.71
CA ARG A 19 -8.37 2.00 10.12
C ARG A 19 -6.97 2.39 10.55
N ILE A 20 -5.95 1.69 10.05
CA ILE A 20 -4.56 1.96 10.40
C ILE A 20 -4.08 3.28 9.82
N PHE A 21 -4.48 3.59 8.60
CA PHE A 21 -4.01 4.79 7.90
C PHE A 21 -4.87 6.03 8.18
N SER A 22 -6.15 5.85 8.54
CA SER A 22 -7.07 6.98 8.75
C SER A 22 -6.61 7.99 9.80
N PRO A 23 -5.92 7.60 10.89
CA PRO A 23 -5.46 8.59 11.85
C PRO A 23 -4.49 9.62 11.28
N TYR A 24 -3.86 9.33 10.16
CA TYR A 24 -2.88 10.22 9.55
C TYR A 24 -3.49 11.14 8.50
N GLY A 25 -4.69 10.85 8.05
CA GLY A 25 -5.36 11.69 7.08
C GLY A 25 -6.41 10.95 6.27
N GLU A 26 -6.86 11.60 5.21
CA GLU A 26 -7.89 11.06 4.35
C GLU A 26 -7.36 9.86 3.56
N VAL A 27 -8.12 8.76 3.59
CA VAL A 27 -7.82 7.56 2.80
C VAL A 27 -8.89 7.45 1.73
N HIS A 28 -8.50 7.58 0.47
CA HIS A 28 -9.44 7.51 -0.65
C HIS A 28 -9.76 6.07 -1.00
N THR A 29 -8.74 5.27 -1.28
CA THR A 29 -8.96 3.86 -1.62
C THR A 29 -7.95 2.97 -0.91
N VAL A 30 -8.36 1.73 -0.68
CA VAL A 30 -7.48 0.66 -0.18
C VAL A 30 -7.66 -0.51 -1.12
N ASN A 31 -6.57 -0.96 -1.73
CA ASN A 31 -6.59 -2.07 -2.66
C ASN A 31 -5.67 -3.18 -2.14
N LEU A 32 -6.26 -4.17 -1.50
CA LEU A 32 -5.52 -5.33 -0.99
C LEU A 32 -5.31 -6.32 -2.14
N ILE A 33 -4.05 -6.69 -2.36
CA ILE A 33 -3.73 -7.63 -3.44
C ILE A 33 -4.08 -9.04 -2.97
N ARG A 34 -4.90 -9.71 -3.76
CA ARG A 34 -5.38 -11.05 -3.45
C ARG A 34 -4.99 -12.03 -4.55
N ASP A 35 -4.84 -13.28 -4.16
CA ASP A 35 -4.60 -14.36 -5.12
C ASP A 35 -5.86 -14.57 -5.96
N LYS A 36 -5.69 -14.73 -7.26
CA LYS A 36 -6.83 -14.85 -8.17
C LYS A 36 -7.59 -16.17 -8.01
N LEU A 37 -6.91 -17.20 -7.55
CA LEU A 37 -7.51 -18.53 -7.47
C LEU A 37 -8.28 -18.75 -6.18
N ASN A 38 -7.74 -18.27 -5.04
CA ASN A 38 -8.35 -18.56 -3.75
C ASN A 38 -8.76 -17.29 -2.99
N HIS A 39 -8.57 -16.11 -3.57
CA HIS A 39 -8.95 -14.81 -2.99
C HIS A 39 -8.26 -14.50 -1.67
N ARG A 40 -7.17 -15.17 -1.36
CA ARG A 40 -6.41 -14.89 -0.15
C ARG A 40 -5.47 -13.73 -0.34
N SER A 41 -5.28 -12.95 0.71
CA SER A 41 -4.34 -11.84 0.69
C SER A 41 -2.92 -12.33 0.37
N ARG A 42 -2.21 -11.56 -0.44
CA ARG A 42 -0.80 -11.84 -0.73
C ARG A 42 0.15 -11.06 0.19
N GLY A 43 -0.39 -10.42 1.21
CA GLY A 43 0.42 -9.70 2.18
C GLY A 43 0.88 -8.35 1.71
N ARG A 44 0.23 -7.76 0.72
CA ARG A 44 0.57 -6.41 0.24
C ARG A 44 -0.67 -5.68 -0.23
N ALA A 45 -0.57 -4.36 -0.24
CA ALA A 45 -1.69 -3.52 -0.59
C ALA A 45 -1.20 -2.18 -1.14
N PHE A 46 -2.10 -1.50 -1.85
CA PHE A 46 -1.90 -0.14 -2.29
C PHE A 46 -2.96 0.74 -1.65
N ILE A 47 -2.53 1.89 -1.13
CA ILE A 47 -3.42 2.81 -0.44
C ILE A 47 -3.27 4.17 -1.08
N ASP A 48 -4.40 4.78 -1.44
CA ASP A 48 -4.41 6.12 -2.00
C ASP A 48 -4.79 7.12 -0.92
N MET A 49 -3.86 7.99 -0.58
CA MET A 49 -4.11 9.12 0.31
C MET A 49 -3.91 10.39 -0.52
N PRO A 50 -5.01 11.11 -0.84
CA PRO A 50 -4.91 12.22 -1.80
C PRO A 50 -4.11 13.41 -1.29
N VAL A 51 -3.98 13.58 0.02
CA VAL A 51 -3.21 14.69 0.58
C VAL A 51 -1.79 14.22 0.82
N GLU A 52 -0.86 14.75 0.04
CA GLU A 52 0.52 14.27 0.05
C GLU A 52 1.19 14.37 1.41
N LYS A 53 0.99 15.47 2.13
CA LYS A 53 1.57 15.64 3.46
C LYS A 53 1.10 14.55 4.42
N GLN A 54 -0.17 14.20 4.34
CA GLN A 54 -0.74 13.16 5.19
C GLN A 54 -0.18 11.80 4.84
N GLY A 55 -0.04 11.53 3.55
CA GLY A 55 0.54 10.27 3.08
C GLY A 55 1.98 10.09 3.52
N LYS A 56 2.78 11.16 3.42
CA LYS A 56 4.17 11.11 3.86
C LYS A 56 4.27 10.86 5.36
N LYS A 57 3.41 11.49 6.13
CA LYS A 57 3.39 11.28 7.59
C LYS A 57 3.02 9.84 7.93
N ALA A 58 2.06 9.27 7.21
CA ALA A 58 1.67 7.89 7.41
C ALA A 58 2.84 6.95 7.12
N ILE A 59 3.56 7.19 6.03
CA ILE A 59 4.72 6.37 5.67
C ILE A 59 5.77 6.40 6.78
N LEU A 60 6.13 7.59 7.23
CA LEU A 60 7.14 7.74 8.27
C LEU A 60 6.73 7.08 9.58
N SER A 61 5.45 7.16 9.91
CA SER A 61 4.95 6.65 11.18
C SER A 61 4.72 5.16 11.18
N LEU A 62 4.32 4.60 10.04
CA LEU A 62 3.88 3.21 9.98
C LEU A 62 4.94 2.25 9.44
N ASN A 63 5.95 2.75 8.75
CA ASN A 63 6.99 1.88 8.23
C ASN A 63 7.74 1.20 9.38
N GLY A 64 7.75 -0.13 9.38
CA GLY A 64 8.42 -0.90 10.42
C GLY A 64 7.55 -1.23 11.62
N VAL A 65 6.32 -0.75 11.65
CA VAL A 65 5.39 -1.06 12.76
C VAL A 65 4.97 -2.52 12.66
N LYS A 66 4.91 -3.17 13.82
CA LYS A 66 4.44 -4.56 13.86
C LYS A 66 2.92 -4.62 13.90
N LEU A 67 2.36 -5.34 12.94
CA LEU A 67 0.93 -5.63 12.90
C LEU A 67 0.77 -7.14 12.91
N ASN A 68 0.10 -7.67 13.93
CA ASN A 68 -0.11 -9.10 14.09
C ASN A 68 1.21 -9.89 14.04
N GLY A 69 2.27 -9.31 14.62
CA GLY A 69 3.56 -9.97 14.70
C GLY A 69 4.48 -9.79 13.52
N LYS A 70 4.05 -9.08 12.47
CA LYS A 70 4.89 -8.84 11.29
C LYS A 70 5.18 -7.34 11.15
N SER A 71 6.42 -7.01 10.92
CA SER A 71 6.82 -5.62 10.67
C SER A 71 6.49 -5.25 9.24
N ILE A 72 5.57 -4.33 9.06
CA ILE A 72 5.16 -3.92 7.71
C ILE A 72 6.19 -2.98 7.10
N ILE A 73 6.24 -2.98 5.79
CA ILE A 73 7.09 -2.08 5.02
C ILE A 73 6.17 -1.15 4.26
N VAL A 74 6.31 0.15 4.53
CA VAL A 74 5.45 1.17 3.93
C VAL A 74 6.33 2.12 3.11
N SER A 75 6.01 2.27 1.84
CA SER A 75 6.78 3.11 0.94
C SER A 75 5.86 3.84 -0.02
N GLU A 76 6.36 4.93 -0.58
CA GLU A 76 5.64 5.69 -1.58
C GLU A 76 5.86 5.08 -2.96
N VAL A 77 4.78 4.96 -3.73
CA VAL A 77 4.86 4.58 -5.13
C VAL A 77 4.97 5.86 -5.94
N LYS A 78 6.10 6.04 -6.61
CA LYS A 78 6.31 7.22 -7.45
C LYS A 78 6.22 6.83 -8.90
N TYR A 79 5.47 7.62 -9.64
CA TYR A 79 5.42 7.50 -11.09
C TYR A 79 6.50 8.39 -11.67
N ASP A 80 7.37 7.83 -12.47
CA ASP A 80 8.41 8.59 -13.17
C ASP A 80 8.28 8.32 -14.66
N PRO A 81 7.81 9.31 -15.43
CA PRO A 81 7.61 9.10 -16.85
C PRO A 81 8.91 8.80 -17.61
N ASN A 82 10.06 9.18 -17.05
CA ASN A 82 11.33 8.89 -17.70
C ASN A 82 11.79 7.46 -17.48
N LEU A 83 11.27 6.81 -16.47
CA LEU A 83 11.58 5.42 -16.17
C LEU A 83 10.56 4.48 -16.75
N ASN A 84 9.58 5.02 -17.33
CA ASN A 84 8.48 4.22 -17.81
C ASN A 84 8.89 3.33 -18.94
N THR A 85 9.03 2.45 -18.74
CA THR A 85 9.54 1.67 -19.68
C THR A 85 8.73 0.47 -19.88
N ASN A 86 8.40 1.01 -19.61
CA ASN A 86 8.03 0.50 -19.70
C ASN A 86 7.91 -0.36 -19.39
N SER A 87 8.22 -0.53 -19.22
CA SER A 87 8.35 -1.16 -18.60
C SER A 87 7.49 -1.84 -18.04
N PHE A 88 6.91 -2.08 -17.92
CA PHE A 88 6.10 -2.39 -17.32
C PHE A 88 5.15 -2.80 -18.08
N LYS A 89 5.15 -2.64 -18.87
CA LYS A 89 4.66 -2.59 -19.61
C LYS A 89 4.53 -3.33 -20.37
N PRO A 90 4.53 -3.41 -20.56
CA PRO A 90 4.48 -3.70 -21.18
C PRO A 90 4.17 -4.10 -21.93
N GLU A 91 4.05 -3.89 -21.63
CA GLU A 91 3.81 -3.71 -22.13
C GLU A 91 3.63 -3.86 -22.78
N ALA A 92 3.63 -3.98 -22.65
CA ALA A 92 3.48 -3.70 -23.07
C ALA A 92 3.30 -4.04 -23.74
N PHE A 93 3.07 -4.23 -23.60
CA PHE A 93 2.99 -4.06 -23.99
C PHE A 93 2.68 -4.34 -24.36
#